data_1e471e99405e0d2c3bf252a6f3822963
#
_entry.id   1e471e99405e0d2c3bf252a6f3822963
#
_cell.length_a   1.000
_cell.length_b   1.000
_cell.length_c   1.000
_cell.angle_alpha   90.00
_cell.angle_beta   90.00
_cell.angle_gamma   90.00
#
_symmetry.space_group_name_H-M   'P 1'
#
loop_
_entity.id
_entity.type
_entity.pdbx_description
1 polymer ?
#
loop_
_entity_poly.entity_id
_entity_poly.type
_entity_poly.pdbx_seq_one_letter_code
_entity_poly.pdbx_strand_id
1 'polypeptide(L)'
;MTTTFPDVTISTDRLVLRPFEEEDVTALAEMMNDEHVTAWTSVPHPYTHADAHLWATDVSHAERTEGRGIVFAVAEFLTQRLVGSVHLRNTNWRTRTTEVRHVTAPWARGEGYASESLLAVARWLFREQQFERLELRTAAGNTASQQVAQKIGCISEGVLRNAWTVRTQAADGSWSDTRTDLIVWSLVPEDLDDADAYDEDYGGYDTYDSREAREARAVLPAHTLTADRNRPVTR
;
A
#
# COMPACT_ATOMS: atom_id res chain seq x y z
N MET A 1 0.73 -17.23 -22.71
CA MET A 1 1.01 -16.83 -21.33
C MET A 1 -0.15 -16.01 -20.86
N THR A 2 -0.66 -16.24 -19.66
CA THR A 2 -1.78 -15.48 -19.09
C THR A 2 -1.34 -14.03 -18.92
N THR A 3 -2.15 -13.10 -19.41
CA THR A 3 -1.93 -11.65 -19.31
C THR A 3 -2.97 -11.01 -18.40
N THR A 4 -3.62 -11.81 -17.55
CA THR A 4 -4.64 -11.38 -16.58
C THR A 4 -4.43 -12.11 -15.26
N PHE A 5 -4.78 -11.47 -14.16
CA PHE A 5 -4.80 -12.11 -12.85
C PHE A 5 -5.99 -13.09 -12.75
N PRO A 6 -5.83 -14.22 -12.05
CA PRO A 6 -6.93 -15.14 -11.77
C PRO A 6 -7.98 -14.48 -10.87
N ASP A 7 -9.16 -15.06 -10.85
CA ASP A 7 -10.14 -14.77 -9.80
C ASP A 7 -9.72 -15.54 -8.54
N VAL A 8 -9.37 -14.84 -7.47
CA VAL A 8 -8.73 -15.44 -6.30
C VAL A 8 -9.16 -14.75 -5.01
N THR A 9 -9.22 -15.54 -3.96
CA THR A 9 -9.34 -15.07 -2.57
C THR A 9 -8.07 -15.46 -1.82
N ILE A 10 -7.48 -14.51 -1.10
CA ILE A 10 -6.30 -14.72 -0.26
C ILE A 10 -6.74 -14.59 1.20
N SER A 11 -6.39 -15.55 2.03
CA SER A 11 -6.73 -15.53 3.46
C SER A 11 -5.48 -15.46 4.31
N THR A 12 -5.58 -14.75 5.43
CA THR A 12 -4.62 -14.73 6.53
C THR A 12 -5.32 -15.19 7.80
N ASP A 13 -4.67 -15.13 8.95
CA ASP A 13 -5.28 -15.47 10.22
C ASP A 13 -6.44 -14.54 10.59
N ARG A 14 -6.39 -13.28 10.14
CA ARG A 14 -7.36 -12.24 10.54
C ARG A 14 -8.15 -11.65 9.38
N LEU A 15 -7.67 -11.81 8.14
CA LEU A 15 -8.19 -11.11 6.97
C LEU A 15 -8.57 -12.06 5.84
N VAL A 16 -9.55 -11.63 5.07
CA VAL A 16 -9.90 -12.17 3.76
C VAL A 16 -9.76 -11.05 2.73
N LEU A 17 -8.97 -11.30 1.69
CA LEU A 17 -8.79 -10.43 0.53
C LEU A 17 -9.53 -11.08 -0.64
N ARG A 18 -10.61 -10.47 -1.06
CA ARG A 18 -11.54 -10.99 -2.07
C ARG A 18 -11.95 -9.91 -3.06
N PRO A 19 -12.59 -10.21 -4.18
CA PRO A 19 -13.30 -9.19 -4.96
C PRO A 19 -14.28 -8.41 -4.09
N PHE A 20 -14.55 -7.15 -4.49
CA PHE A 20 -15.62 -6.38 -3.84
C PHE A 20 -16.99 -7.02 -4.09
N GLU A 21 -17.86 -6.89 -3.11
CA GLU A 21 -19.27 -7.32 -3.14
C GLU A 21 -20.19 -6.11 -2.97
N GLU A 22 -21.47 -6.28 -3.28
CA GLU A 22 -22.47 -5.20 -3.16
C GLU A 22 -22.57 -4.68 -1.71
N GLU A 23 -22.42 -5.57 -0.75
CA GLU A 23 -22.45 -5.28 0.68
C GLU A 23 -21.31 -4.34 1.12
N ASP A 24 -20.20 -4.30 0.39
CA ASP A 24 -19.06 -3.44 0.68
C ASP A 24 -19.29 -1.98 0.28
N VAL A 25 -20.23 -1.70 -0.61
CA VAL A 25 -20.39 -0.40 -1.28
C VAL A 25 -20.56 0.75 -0.28
N THR A 26 -21.40 0.56 0.74
CA THR A 26 -21.62 1.59 1.77
C THR A 26 -20.35 1.87 2.56
N ALA A 27 -19.67 0.82 3.04
CA ALA A 27 -18.43 0.97 3.78
C ALA A 27 -17.29 1.53 2.92
N LEU A 28 -17.24 1.18 1.64
CA LEU A 28 -16.30 1.74 0.67
C LEU A 28 -16.53 3.25 0.49
N ALA A 29 -17.80 3.69 0.34
CA ALA A 29 -18.11 5.11 0.23
C ALA A 29 -17.70 5.88 1.49
N GLU A 30 -17.98 5.35 2.67
CA GLU A 30 -17.55 5.95 3.95
C GLU A 30 -16.02 6.02 4.07
N MET A 31 -15.33 4.94 3.76
CA MET A 31 -13.87 4.86 3.80
C MET A 31 -13.22 5.89 2.87
N MET A 32 -13.74 6.07 1.65
CA MET A 32 -13.16 6.97 0.66
C MET A 32 -13.45 8.45 0.94
N ASN A 33 -14.45 8.77 1.76
CA ASN A 33 -14.73 10.14 2.22
C ASN A 33 -13.95 10.53 3.48
N ASP A 34 -13.18 9.64 4.08
CA ASP A 34 -12.31 9.98 5.20
C ASP A 34 -11.29 11.06 4.82
N GLU A 35 -11.05 12.02 5.70
CA GLU A 35 -10.15 13.15 5.45
C GLU A 35 -8.72 12.73 5.11
N HIS A 36 -8.19 11.70 5.78
CA HIS A 36 -6.85 11.19 5.47
C HIS A 36 -6.81 10.50 4.09
N VAL A 37 -7.86 9.74 3.74
CA VAL A 37 -7.94 9.14 2.40
C VAL A 37 -8.04 10.21 1.34
N THR A 38 -8.89 11.22 1.55
CA THR A 38 -9.03 12.37 0.66
C THR A 38 -7.71 13.13 0.49
N ALA A 39 -6.95 13.34 1.57
CA ALA A 39 -5.69 14.07 1.53
C ALA A 39 -4.60 13.37 0.68
N TRP A 40 -4.51 12.05 0.74
CA TRP A 40 -3.41 11.31 0.11
C TRP A 40 -3.76 10.62 -1.20
N THR A 41 -5.02 10.66 -1.63
CA THR A 41 -5.48 10.02 -2.85
C THR A 41 -6.02 11.03 -3.85
N SER A 42 -6.16 10.58 -5.10
CA SER A 42 -6.78 11.38 -6.17
C SER A 42 -8.25 11.00 -6.43
N VAL A 43 -8.88 10.30 -5.48
CA VAL A 43 -10.30 9.94 -5.62
C VAL A 43 -11.20 11.20 -5.68
N PRO A 44 -12.35 11.14 -6.36
CA PRO A 44 -13.33 12.23 -6.31
C PRO A 44 -13.68 12.62 -4.88
N HIS A 45 -14.00 13.89 -4.65
CA HIS A 45 -14.49 14.36 -3.36
C HIS A 45 -15.62 15.37 -3.57
N PRO A 46 -16.81 15.15 -3.02
CA PRO A 46 -17.20 13.97 -2.23
C PRO A 46 -17.21 12.68 -3.07
N TYR A 47 -16.89 11.55 -2.43
CA TYR A 47 -16.99 10.24 -3.04
C TYR A 47 -18.40 9.69 -2.78
N THR A 48 -19.18 9.53 -3.83
CA THR A 48 -20.58 9.14 -3.72
C THR A 48 -20.78 7.62 -3.61
N HIS A 49 -21.97 7.21 -3.16
CA HIS A 49 -22.35 5.78 -3.21
C HIS A 49 -22.34 5.24 -4.65
N ALA A 50 -22.70 6.07 -5.64
CA ALA A 50 -22.63 5.67 -7.05
C ALA A 50 -21.18 5.46 -7.52
N ASP A 51 -20.24 6.28 -7.07
CA ASP A 51 -18.81 6.07 -7.36
C ASP A 51 -18.32 4.77 -6.73
N ALA A 52 -18.71 4.49 -5.48
CA ALA A 52 -18.35 3.24 -4.80
C ALA A 52 -18.93 2.01 -5.50
N HIS A 53 -20.18 2.06 -5.89
CA HIS A 53 -20.83 0.99 -6.64
C HIS A 53 -20.11 0.74 -7.98
N LEU A 54 -19.90 1.80 -8.77
CA LEU A 54 -19.17 1.70 -10.05
C LEU A 54 -17.77 1.11 -9.87
N TRP A 55 -17.06 1.53 -8.81
CA TRP A 55 -15.74 0.98 -8.52
C TRP A 55 -15.81 -0.49 -8.15
N ALA A 56 -16.69 -0.87 -7.24
CA ALA A 56 -16.81 -2.23 -6.74
C ALA A 56 -17.23 -3.23 -7.84
N THR A 57 -18.17 -2.86 -8.71
CA THR A 57 -18.74 -3.77 -9.71
C THR A 57 -18.02 -3.76 -11.04
N ASP A 58 -17.74 -2.57 -11.58
CA ASP A 58 -17.27 -2.45 -12.96
C ASP A 58 -15.76 -2.21 -13.05
N VAL A 59 -15.25 -1.19 -12.35
CA VAL A 59 -13.86 -0.76 -12.51
C VAL A 59 -12.89 -1.81 -11.97
N SER A 60 -13.14 -2.33 -10.78
CA SER A 60 -12.29 -3.35 -10.17
C SER A 60 -12.24 -4.64 -11.00
N HIS A 61 -13.38 -5.03 -11.58
CA HIS A 61 -13.48 -6.20 -12.44
C HIS A 61 -12.75 -5.98 -13.78
N ALA A 62 -12.90 -4.80 -14.40
CA ALA A 62 -12.23 -4.43 -15.64
C ALA A 62 -10.69 -4.39 -15.45
N GLU A 63 -10.17 -3.87 -14.33
CA GLU A 63 -8.74 -3.89 -14.02
C GLU A 63 -8.16 -5.31 -14.16
N ARG A 64 -8.85 -6.31 -13.60
CA ARG A 64 -8.42 -7.70 -13.64
C ARG A 64 -8.56 -8.33 -15.03
N THR A 65 -9.73 -8.20 -15.67
CA THR A 65 -10.02 -8.86 -16.94
C THR A 65 -9.23 -8.29 -18.12
N GLU A 66 -8.85 -7.01 -18.04
CA GLU A 66 -8.02 -6.35 -19.03
C GLU A 66 -6.50 -6.50 -18.71
N GLY A 67 -6.16 -7.17 -17.62
CA GLY A 67 -4.77 -7.44 -17.26
C GLY A 67 -3.97 -6.22 -16.77
N ARG A 68 -4.64 -5.12 -16.43
CA ARG A 68 -3.99 -3.91 -15.91
C ARG A 68 -3.61 -4.04 -14.45
N GLY A 69 -4.38 -4.82 -13.69
CA GLY A 69 -4.19 -5.00 -12.26
C GLY A 69 -5.21 -5.95 -11.64
N ILE A 70 -5.31 -5.93 -10.33
CA ILE A 70 -6.34 -6.60 -9.55
C ILE A 70 -6.64 -5.80 -8.29
N VAL A 71 -7.91 -5.72 -7.92
CA VAL A 71 -8.35 -5.00 -6.71
C VAL A 71 -8.94 -5.99 -5.73
N PHE A 72 -8.51 -5.90 -4.47
CA PHE A 72 -9.04 -6.68 -3.36
C PHE A 72 -9.76 -5.76 -2.38
N ALA A 73 -10.98 -6.12 -2.01
CA ALA A 73 -11.57 -5.74 -0.74
C ALA A 73 -10.83 -6.49 0.37
N VAL A 74 -10.42 -5.80 1.42
CA VAL A 74 -9.82 -6.40 2.62
C VAL A 74 -10.88 -6.40 3.70
N ALA A 75 -11.32 -7.57 4.12
CA ALA A 75 -12.33 -7.75 5.16
C ALA A 75 -11.76 -8.56 6.34
N GLU A 76 -12.26 -8.31 7.53
CA GLU A 76 -11.98 -9.17 8.68
C GLU A 76 -12.57 -10.56 8.46
N PHE A 77 -11.78 -11.60 8.76
CA PHE A 77 -12.18 -12.98 8.52
C PHE A 77 -13.50 -13.37 9.25
N LEU A 78 -13.65 -12.99 10.51
CA LEU A 78 -14.79 -13.40 11.33
C LEU A 78 -16.05 -12.56 11.07
N THR A 79 -15.89 -11.26 10.91
CA THR A 79 -17.02 -10.32 10.83
C THR A 79 -17.43 -9.99 9.40
N GLN A 80 -16.56 -10.29 8.43
CA GLN A 80 -16.68 -9.89 7.02
C GLN A 80 -16.77 -8.37 6.82
N ARG A 81 -16.45 -7.59 7.86
CA ARG A 81 -16.46 -6.13 7.78
C ARG A 81 -15.31 -5.63 6.92
N LEU A 82 -15.60 -4.76 5.96
CA LEU A 82 -14.58 -4.10 5.14
C LEU A 82 -13.66 -3.25 6.03
N VAL A 83 -12.35 -3.49 5.96
CA VAL A 83 -11.32 -2.79 6.73
C VAL A 83 -10.30 -2.06 5.85
N GLY A 84 -10.34 -2.29 4.54
CA GLY A 84 -9.45 -1.64 3.60
C GLY A 84 -9.58 -2.15 2.18
N SER A 85 -8.64 -1.73 1.34
CA SER A 85 -8.48 -2.25 -0.02
C SER A 85 -7.01 -2.32 -0.41
N VAL A 86 -6.68 -3.29 -1.27
CA VAL A 86 -5.37 -3.41 -1.92
C VAL A 86 -5.58 -3.45 -3.43
N HIS A 87 -4.84 -2.62 -4.16
CA HIS A 87 -4.95 -2.50 -5.60
C HIS A 87 -3.57 -2.67 -6.25
N LEU A 88 -3.36 -3.79 -6.95
CA LEU A 88 -2.25 -3.97 -7.89
C LEU A 88 -2.61 -3.28 -9.20
N ARG A 89 -1.71 -2.47 -9.74
CA ARG A 89 -1.95 -1.65 -10.93
C ARG A 89 -0.68 -1.45 -11.75
N ASN A 90 -0.80 -0.84 -12.93
CA ASN A 90 0.36 -0.60 -13.80
C ASN A 90 1.16 -1.88 -14.05
N THR A 91 0.47 -2.99 -14.21
CA THR A 91 1.07 -4.31 -14.34
C THR A 91 1.80 -4.46 -15.67
N ASN A 92 3.08 -4.81 -15.59
CA ASN A 92 3.90 -5.15 -16.74
C ASN A 92 4.18 -6.67 -16.74
N TRP A 93 3.42 -7.39 -17.52
CA TRP A 93 3.51 -8.85 -17.62
C TRP A 93 4.82 -9.34 -18.25
N ARG A 94 5.49 -8.51 -19.04
CA ARG A 94 6.77 -8.86 -19.67
C ARG A 94 7.91 -8.83 -18.65
N THR A 95 7.95 -7.78 -17.80
CA THR A 95 8.98 -7.62 -16.77
C THR A 95 8.58 -8.20 -15.43
N ARG A 96 7.34 -8.73 -15.33
CA ARG A 96 6.80 -9.27 -14.08
C ARG A 96 6.86 -8.28 -12.92
N THR A 97 6.43 -7.04 -13.19
CA THR A 97 6.42 -5.95 -12.20
C THR A 97 5.02 -5.35 -12.08
N THR A 98 4.66 -4.91 -10.89
CA THR A 98 3.39 -4.21 -10.64
C THR A 98 3.54 -3.20 -9.52
N GLU A 99 2.72 -2.14 -9.52
CA GLU A 99 2.61 -1.16 -8.43
C GLU A 99 1.46 -1.57 -7.51
N VAL A 100 1.65 -1.43 -6.19
CA VAL A 100 0.57 -1.64 -5.23
C VAL A 100 0.17 -0.34 -4.56
N ARG A 101 -1.13 -0.17 -4.36
CA ARG A 101 -1.75 0.85 -3.52
C ARG A 101 -2.61 0.20 -2.46
N HIS A 102 -2.75 0.86 -1.33
CA HIS A 102 -3.63 0.41 -0.27
C HIS A 102 -4.37 1.58 0.38
N VAL A 103 -5.52 1.29 0.89
CA VAL A 103 -6.31 2.19 1.74
C VAL A 103 -6.75 1.39 2.96
N THR A 104 -6.66 1.99 4.15
CA THR A 104 -7.16 1.42 5.40
C THR A 104 -8.32 2.27 5.90
N ALA A 105 -9.41 1.61 6.20
CA ALA A 105 -10.60 2.27 6.74
C ALA A 105 -10.28 2.96 8.08
N PRO A 106 -10.87 4.14 8.37
CA PRO A 106 -10.60 4.88 9.61
C PRO A 106 -10.87 4.06 10.86
N TRP A 107 -11.86 3.19 10.83
CA TRP A 107 -12.23 2.29 11.94
C TRP A 107 -11.31 1.06 12.10
N ALA A 108 -10.31 0.91 11.23
CA ALA A 108 -9.40 -0.24 11.21
C ALA A 108 -7.92 0.17 11.28
N ARG A 109 -7.64 1.45 11.54
CA ARG A 109 -6.27 1.95 11.68
C ARG A 109 -5.63 1.50 12.99
N GLY A 110 -4.32 1.32 12.95
CA GLY A 110 -3.55 0.89 14.14
C GLY A 110 -3.51 -0.62 14.34
N GLU A 111 -4.39 -1.41 13.70
CA GLU A 111 -4.51 -2.86 13.88
C GLU A 111 -3.46 -3.68 13.10
N GLY A 112 -2.67 -3.02 12.25
CA GLY A 112 -1.66 -3.69 11.42
C GLY A 112 -2.21 -4.34 10.14
N TYR A 113 -3.48 -4.20 9.85
CA TYR A 113 -4.15 -4.82 8.70
C TYR A 113 -3.54 -4.45 7.34
N ALA A 114 -3.07 -3.19 7.19
CA ALA A 114 -2.38 -2.78 5.96
C ALA A 114 -1.12 -3.59 5.69
N SER A 115 -0.28 -3.79 6.72
CA SER A 115 0.96 -4.56 6.57
C SER A 115 0.67 -6.04 6.32
N GLU A 116 -0.31 -6.62 7.04
CA GLU A 116 -0.71 -8.02 6.89
C GLU A 116 -1.27 -8.28 5.48
N SER A 117 -2.19 -7.45 5.01
CA SER A 117 -2.79 -7.60 3.68
C SER A 117 -1.77 -7.43 2.56
N LEU A 118 -0.89 -6.45 2.65
CA LEU A 118 0.15 -6.23 1.63
C LEU A 118 1.17 -7.38 1.61
N LEU A 119 1.56 -7.91 2.75
CA LEU A 119 2.47 -9.05 2.83
C LEU A 119 1.82 -10.31 2.24
N ALA A 120 0.53 -10.56 2.52
CA ALA A 120 -0.20 -11.67 1.93
C ALA A 120 -0.29 -11.57 0.39
N VAL A 121 -0.57 -10.36 -0.13
CA VAL A 121 -0.58 -10.10 -1.58
C VAL A 121 0.81 -10.26 -2.19
N ALA A 122 1.87 -9.79 -1.53
CA ALA A 122 3.24 -9.93 -2.02
C ALA A 122 3.66 -11.41 -2.11
N ARG A 123 3.36 -12.21 -1.07
CA ARG A 123 3.63 -13.65 -1.06
C ARG A 123 2.89 -14.38 -2.20
N TRP A 124 1.61 -14.10 -2.36
CA TRP A 124 0.82 -14.65 -3.47
C TRP A 124 1.38 -14.23 -4.84
N LEU A 125 1.72 -12.96 -4.99
CA LEU A 125 2.24 -12.39 -6.23
C LEU A 125 3.55 -13.05 -6.65
N PHE A 126 4.48 -13.24 -5.72
CA PHE A 126 5.80 -13.81 -6.01
C PHE A 126 5.75 -15.33 -6.15
N ARG A 127 5.07 -16.05 -5.24
CA ARG A 127 5.07 -17.51 -5.21
C ARG A 127 4.14 -18.13 -6.25
N GLU A 128 2.96 -17.54 -6.45
CA GLU A 128 1.95 -18.14 -7.33
C GLU A 128 1.88 -17.46 -8.70
N GLN A 129 2.04 -16.13 -8.76
CA GLN A 129 1.97 -15.39 -10.01
C GLN A 129 3.35 -15.17 -10.66
N GLN A 130 4.44 -15.55 -9.97
CA GLN A 130 5.80 -15.48 -10.47
C GLN A 130 6.23 -14.08 -10.91
N PHE A 131 5.82 -13.07 -10.12
CA PHE A 131 6.31 -11.70 -10.30
C PHE A 131 7.69 -11.54 -9.66
N GLU A 132 8.46 -10.60 -10.20
CA GLU A 132 9.85 -10.35 -9.80
C GLU A 132 9.98 -9.06 -8.97
N ARG A 133 8.94 -8.21 -8.96
CA ARG A 133 8.99 -6.93 -8.27
C ARG A 133 7.59 -6.39 -7.97
N LEU A 134 7.43 -5.96 -6.73
CA LEU A 134 6.31 -5.15 -6.27
C LEU A 134 6.82 -3.76 -5.92
N GLU A 135 6.18 -2.71 -6.45
CA GLU A 135 6.54 -1.33 -6.20
C GLU A 135 5.46 -0.62 -5.38
N LEU A 136 5.88 0.13 -4.37
CA LEU A 136 5.03 1.11 -3.68
C LEU A 136 5.54 2.52 -3.95
N ARG A 137 4.60 3.48 -4.02
CA ARG A 137 4.92 4.91 -4.06
C ARG A 137 4.16 5.63 -2.97
N THR A 138 4.88 6.29 -2.07
CA THR A 138 4.29 7.03 -0.96
C THR A 138 4.61 8.51 -1.08
N ALA A 139 3.63 9.38 -0.82
CA ALA A 139 3.91 10.80 -0.72
C ALA A 139 4.88 11.05 0.45
N ALA A 140 5.83 11.98 0.29
CA ALA A 140 6.89 12.24 1.27
C ALA A 140 6.34 12.62 2.66
N GLY A 141 5.15 13.22 2.73
CA GLY A 141 4.47 13.55 3.99
C GLY A 141 3.61 12.42 4.57
N ASN A 142 3.37 11.32 3.82
CA ASN A 142 2.52 10.21 4.27
C ASN A 142 3.34 9.19 5.07
N THR A 143 3.67 9.53 6.31
CA THR A 143 4.48 8.69 7.21
C THR A 143 3.82 7.34 7.51
N ALA A 144 2.50 7.28 7.56
CA ALA A 144 1.77 6.04 7.80
C ALA A 144 2.01 5.00 6.68
N SER A 145 1.91 5.40 5.40
CA SER A 145 2.20 4.50 4.28
C SER A 145 3.68 4.13 4.19
N GLN A 146 4.60 5.03 4.59
CA GLN A 146 6.04 4.72 4.68
C GLN A 146 6.32 3.67 5.74
N GLN A 147 5.69 3.77 6.92
CA GLN A 147 5.80 2.76 7.98
C GLN A 147 5.28 1.40 7.54
N VAL A 148 4.19 1.37 6.76
CA VAL A 148 3.68 0.11 6.18
C VAL A 148 4.70 -0.48 5.22
N ALA A 149 5.27 0.31 4.30
CA ALA A 149 6.30 -0.15 3.37
C ALA A 149 7.52 -0.73 4.10
N GLN A 150 8.02 -0.02 5.12
CA GLN A 150 9.13 -0.49 5.95
C GLN A 150 8.80 -1.79 6.70
N LYS A 151 7.59 -1.88 7.26
CA LYS A 151 7.17 -3.05 8.06
C LYS A 151 7.08 -4.33 7.24
N ILE A 152 6.76 -4.25 5.95
CA ILE A 152 6.72 -5.41 5.06
C ILE A 152 8.07 -5.72 4.39
N GLY A 153 9.14 -4.99 4.74
CA GLY A 153 10.48 -5.23 4.24
C GLY A 153 10.84 -4.46 2.96
N CYS A 154 10.00 -3.53 2.49
CA CYS A 154 10.34 -2.75 1.29
C CYS A 154 11.60 -1.92 1.47
N ILE A 155 12.42 -1.87 0.43
CA ILE A 155 13.62 -1.03 0.33
C ILE A 155 13.27 0.28 -0.37
N SER A 156 13.71 1.42 0.20
CA SER A 156 13.57 2.72 -0.45
C SER A 156 14.63 2.90 -1.53
N GLU A 157 14.21 3.14 -2.77
CA GLU A 157 15.12 3.28 -3.92
C GLU A 157 15.39 4.74 -4.29
N GLY A 158 14.59 5.68 -3.79
CA GLY A 158 14.81 7.08 -4.07
C GLY A 158 13.56 7.94 -4.02
N VAL A 159 13.73 9.21 -4.42
CA VAL A 159 12.70 10.23 -4.39
C VAL A 159 12.46 10.79 -5.78
N LEU A 160 11.22 10.75 -6.22
CA LEU A 160 10.74 11.45 -7.41
C LEU A 160 10.26 12.83 -6.98
N ARG A 161 11.04 13.86 -7.32
CA ARG A 161 10.73 15.23 -6.90
C ARG A 161 9.48 15.76 -7.61
N ASN A 162 8.57 16.37 -6.82
CA ASN A 162 7.38 17.06 -7.31
C ASN A 162 6.48 16.17 -8.20
N ALA A 163 6.44 14.86 -7.92
CA ALA A 163 5.85 13.85 -8.79
C ALA A 163 4.39 13.52 -8.47
N TRP A 164 3.85 14.06 -7.37
CA TRP A 164 2.50 13.78 -6.95
C TRP A 164 1.76 15.04 -6.53
N THR A 165 0.44 14.93 -6.43
CA THR A 165 -0.43 15.97 -5.87
C THR A 165 -1.18 15.38 -4.68
N VAL A 166 -1.13 16.08 -3.56
CA VAL A 166 -1.90 15.79 -2.36
C VAL A 166 -2.91 16.91 -2.14
N ARG A 167 -3.99 16.60 -1.44
CA ARG A 167 -4.97 17.61 -1.05
C ARG A 167 -4.70 18.10 0.35
N THR A 168 -4.78 19.41 0.54
CA THR A 168 -4.68 20.06 1.85
C THR A 168 -5.97 20.81 2.12
N GLN A 169 -6.49 20.65 3.34
CA GLN A 169 -7.66 21.39 3.76
C GLN A 169 -7.25 22.70 4.43
N ALA A 170 -7.82 23.81 3.97
CA ALA A 170 -7.63 25.11 4.58
C ALA A 170 -8.52 25.28 5.82
N ALA A 171 -8.27 26.33 6.63
CA ALA A 171 -9.03 26.60 7.85
C ALA A 171 -10.52 26.89 7.60
N ASP A 172 -10.89 27.29 6.39
CA ASP A 172 -12.27 27.51 5.96
C ASP A 172 -12.96 26.22 5.46
N GLY A 173 -12.28 25.08 5.53
CA GLY A 173 -12.78 23.77 5.07
C GLY A 173 -12.61 23.51 3.58
N SER A 174 -12.10 24.46 2.80
CA SER A 174 -11.83 24.25 1.38
C SER A 174 -10.62 23.34 1.16
N TRP A 175 -10.67 22.52 0.08
CA TRP A 175 -9.57 21.65 -0.32
C TRP A 175 -8.79 22.28 -1.48
N SER A 176 -7.47 22.18 -1.42
CA SER A 176 -6.57 22.61 -2.48
C SER A 176 -5.52 21.57 -2.79
N ASP A 177 -5.12 21.51 -4.06
CA ASP A 177 -4.08 20.61 -4.52
C ASP A 177 -2.69 21.21 -4.28
N THR A 178 -1.80 20.42 -3.67
CA THR A 178 -0.41 20.81 -3.41
C THR A 178 0.53 19.75 -3.96
N ARG A 179 1.58 20.18 -4.66
CA ARG A 179 2.60 19.27 -5.19
C ARG A 179 3.48 18.74 -4.07
N THR A 180 3.85 17.47 -4.19
CA THR A 180 4.74 16.80 -3.24
C THR A 180 5.66 15.81 -3.95
N ASP A 181 6.73 15.43 -3.27
CA ASP A 181 7.62 14.37 -3.70
C ASP A 181 7.00 12.99 -3.43
N LEU A 182 7.39 11.99 -4.23
CA LEU A 182 7.10 10.58 -3.99
C LEU A 182 8.37 9.84 -3.62
N ILE A 183 8.30 9.02 -2.57
CA ILE A 183 9.31 8.03 -2.25
C ILE A 183 8.94 6.73 -2.96
N VAL A 184 9.87 6.15 -3.69
CA VAL A 184 9.72 4.86 -4.37
C VAL A 184 10.29 3.77 -3.48
N TRP A 185 9.48 2.74 -3.25
CA TRP A 185 9.81 1.55 -2.47
C TRP A 185 9.66 0.33 -3.36
N SER A 186 10.49 -0.66 -3.15
CA SER A 186 10.39 -1.96 -3.81
C SER A 186 10.44 -3.12 -2.84
N LEU A 187 9.83 -4.20 -3.24
CA LEU A 187 9.93 -5.51 -2.63
C LEU A 187 10.18 -6.53 -3.74
N VAL A 188 11.13 -7.43 -3.53
CA VAL A 188 11.47 -8.52 -4.45
C VAL A 188 11.34 -9.87 -3.74
N PRO A 189 11.27 -11.02 -4.46
CA PRO A 189 11.10 -12.32 -3.82
C PRO A 189 12.11 -12.62 -2.71
N GLU A 190 13.37 -12.26 -2.90
CA GLU A 190 14.46 -12.50 -1.95
C GLU A 190 14.27 -11.78 -0.61
N ASP A 191 13.62 -10.61 -0.61
CA ASP A 191 13.32 -9.85 0.61
C ASP A 191 12.34 -10.60 1.53
N LEU A 192 11.47 -11.47 0.97
CA LEU A 192 10.53 -12.28 1.74
C LEU A 192 11.16 -13.55 2.30
N ASP A 193 12.06 -14.17 1.58
CA ASP A 193 12.72 -15.41 2.01
C ASP A 193 13.59 -15.16 3.24
N ASP A 194 14.27 -14.02 3.30
CA ASP A 194 15.02 -13.60 4.49
C ASP A 194 14.11 -13.39 5.71
N ALA A 195 12.90 -12.85 5.51
CA ALA A 195 11.94 -12.62 6.60
C ALA A 195 11.37 -13.95 7.15
N ASP A 196 11.06 -14.90 6.29
CA ASP A 196 10.52 -16.22 6.69
C ASP A 196 11.61 -17.09 7.37
N ALA A 197 12.89 -16.97 6.99
CA ALA A 197 14.01 -17.68 7.63
C ALA A 197 14.26 -17.25 9.08
N TYR A 198 13.97 -16.00 9.42
CA TYR A 198 14.06 -15.52 10.81
C TYR A 198 12.92 -16.03 11.70
N ASP A 199 11.72 -16.27 11.14
CA ASP A 199 10.57 -16.80 11.90
C ASP A 199 10.70 -18.31 12.17
N GLU A 200 11.34 -19.10 11.28
CA GLU A 200 11.55 -20.54 11.49
C GLU A 200 12.65 -20.84 12.53
N ASP A 201 13.68 -20.02 12.64
CA ASP A 201 14.82 -20.25 13.55
C ASP A 201 14.54 -19.81 15.00
N TYR A 202 13.49 -19.02 15.24
CA TYR A 202 13.08 -18.51 16.57
C TYR A 202 11.78 -19.12 17.11
N GLY A 203 11.20 -20.11 16.45
CA GLY A 203 9.97 -20.82 16.87
C GLY A 203 10.12 -21.67 18.12
N GLY A 204 11.16 -21.55 18.92
CA GLY A 204 11.49 -22.45 20.03
C GLY A 204 11.83 -21.85 21.38
N TYR A 205 11.70 -20.53 21.60
CA TYR A 205 11.90 -19.97 22.94
C TYR A 205 10.87 -18.87 23.26
N ASP A 206 10.10 -19.13 24.30
CA ASP A 206 9.23 -18.23 25.02
C ASP A 206 9.97 -16.94 25.41
N THR A 207 9.29 -15.82 25.19
CA THR A 207 9.48 -14.52 25.84
C THR A 207 10.90 -13.97 25.98
N TYR A 208 11.39 -13.29 24.93
CA TYR A 208 12.32 -12.18 25.14
C TYR A 208 11.90 -10.95 24.33
N ASP A 209 11.90 -9.82 25.02
CA ASP A 209 11.39 -8.51 24.68
C ASP A 209 11.75 -8.04 23.25
N SER A 210 10.74 -7.94 22.38
CA SER A 210 10.82 -7.47 21.01
C SER A 210 11.23 -6.00 20.85
N ARG A 211 11.61 -5.32 21.93
CA ARG A 211 11.96 -3.92 21.98
C ARG A 211 13.40 -3.66 21.52
N GLU A 212 14.35 -4.50 21.92
CA GLU A 212 15.76 -4.32 21.55
C GLU A 212 16.07 -4.64 20.08
N ALA A 213 15.37 -5.62 19.48
CA ALA A 213 15.52 -5.91 18.06
C ALA A 213 14.96 -4.81 17.14
N ARG A 214 13.95 -4.06 17.62
CA ARG A 214 13.41 -2.89 16.92
C ARG A 214 14.33 -1.68 16.98
N GLU A 215 15.08 -1.51 18.06
CA GLU A 215 16.03 -0.40 18.23
C GLU A 215 17.31 -0.60 17.40
N ALA A 216 17.76 -1.83 17.19
CA ALA A 216 18.93 -2.13 16.36
C ALA A 216 18.71 -1.86 14.85
N ARG A 217 17.48 -1.97 14.35
CA ARG A 217 17.11 -1.64 12.96
C ARG A 217 16.84 -0.15 12.70
N ALA A 218 16.63 0.63 13.77
CA ALA A 218 16.37 2.07 13.67
C ALA A 218 17.64 2.93 13.52
N VAL A 219 18.83 2.33 13.58
CA VAL A 219 20.12 3.05 13.54
C VAL A 219 20.85 2.78 12.20
N LEU A 220 20.20 3.13 11.09
CA LEU A 220 20.95 3.54 9.89
C LEU A 220 20.68 5.02 9.69
N PRO A 221 21.73 5.88 9.73
CA PRO A 221 21.54 7.31 9.63
C PRO A 221 20.99 7.64 8.23
N ALA A 222 19.84 8.30 8.20
CA ALA A 222 19.42 9.03 7.02
C ALA A 222 20.55 10.00 6.66
N HIS A 223 21.19 9.79 5.51
CA HIS A 223 22.13 10.76 4.97
C HIS A 223 21.40 12.08 4.75
N THR A 224 21.56 12.98 5.67
CA THR A 224 21.11 14.36 5.56
C THR A 224 21.95 15.02 4.47
N LEU A 225 21.46 15.03 3.23
CA LEU A 225 21.97 15.90 2.20
C LEU A 225 21.52 17.32 2.52
N THR A 226 22.31 18.01 3.35
CA THR A 226 22.24 19.47 3.44
C THR A 226 22.73 20.04 2.12
N ALA A 227 21.81 20.56 1.32
CA ALA A 227 22.14 21.34 0.15
C ALA A 227 22.80 22.66 0.60
N ASP A 228 24.12 22.74 0.46
CA ASP A 228 24.87 23.96 0.62
C ASP A 228 24.52 24.94 -0.52
N ARG A 229 23.62 25.90 -0.21
CA ARG A 229 23.24 27.00 -1.09
C ARG A 229 24.18 28.18 -0.90
N ASN A 230 25.46 28.06 -1.25
CA ASN A 230 26.30 29.24 -1.43
C ASN A 230 27.61 28.86 -2.16
N ARG A 231 27.57 28.86 -3.49
CA ARG A 231 28.77 29.09 -4.31
C ARG A 231 28.48 30.18 -5.32
N PRO A 232 29.21 31.31 -5.28
CA PRO A 232 29.09 32.33 -6.30
C PRO A 232 29.74 31.84 -7.61
N VAL A 233 29.02 32.02 -8.72
CA VAL A 233 29.54 31.85 -10.07
C VAL A 233 30.45 33.04 -10.36
N THR A 234 31.75 32.84 -10.46
CA THR A 234 32.68 33.78 -11.11
C THR A 234 32.85 33.37 -12.56
N ARG A 235 32.83 34.38 -13.38
CA ARG A 235 32.91 34.38 -14.87
C ARG A 235 34.07 33.56 -15.43
#